data_810ec0b4b1355df1a519bb58dfb55a21
#
_entry.id   810ec0b4b1355df1a519bb58dfb55a21
#
_cell.length_a   1.000
_cell.length_b   1.000
_cell.length_c   1.000
_cell.angle_alpha   90.00
_cell.angle_beta   90.00
_cell.angle_gamma   90.00
#
_symmetry.space_group_name_H-M   'P 1'
#
loop_
_entity.id
_entity.type
_entity.pdbx_description
1 polymer ?
#
loop_
_entity_poly.entity_id
_entity_poly.type
_entity_poly.pdbx_seq_one_letter_code
_entity_poly.pdbx_strand_id
1 'polypeptide(L)'
;IYSSGSNNYLGFKGKQANEDYFTTCRVGREGDKQFNTHARASFSFADAYDGGYLNHTYPNSEMDFSSANVLCDVPIISHETGQFQVYPNYEEIKKYTGVLKPRNFEIFKKRLEEAGMINLAYDFMMASGKWSALLYRADIEMNLRTPEWGGFQLLDLQDYPGQGSAYVGILDAFMESKGLIAPEEWRHFCSEVVPLFCTEKFCWTNDEALTGEVEIANYSESDLNSKQLSWTLTDSKQQVLDKGVLPLQVKQGELAKVGALKPAIASVRKAEKVTLALSIDGTPYRNDYSLWIYPAADKEVAPSEDICVTDDLDAHLKYLTEGGKVLWFPSKDKHKDQTVGGLFQTDYWNYRMFRTICENLDRPVSPGTLGILTDPGHPALADFPTEFHTNWQWFPIIKQSYPMILDRLSDDYRPIVQVIDNVERNHKLGLLFEFKVGNGKLLV
;
A
#
# COMPACT_ATOMS: atom_id res chain seq x y z
N ILE A 1 14.60 -25.28 -21.68
CA ILE A 1 14.44 -23.95 -21.06
C ILE A 1 15.22 -23.99 -19.75
N TYR A 2 16.16 -23.06 -19.58
CA TYR A 2 17.11 -23.05 -18.46
C TYR A 2 17.23 -21.66 -17.83
N SER A 3 17.25 -21.60 -16.49
CA SER A 3 17.61 -20.42 -15.68
C SER A 3 18.51 -20.87 -14.53
N SER A 4 19.57 -20.13 -14.23
CA SER A 4 20.61 -20.56 -13.28
C SER A 4 20.23 -20.43 -11.81
N GLY A 5 19.17 -19.72 -11.48
CA GLY A 5 18.72 -19.53 -10.10
C GLY A 5 17.58 -18.55 -9.98
N SER A 6 17.03 -18.42 -8.76
CA SER A 6 15.85 -17.60 -8.48
C SER A 6 16.14 -16.32 -7.70
N ASN A 7 17.22 -16.27 -6.93
CA ASN A 7 17.59 -15.13 -6.08
C ASN A 7 18.72 -14.27 -6.67
N ASN A 8 18.69 -14.08 -7.99
CA ASN A 8 19.67 -13.23 -8.67
C ASN A 8 19.35 -11.74 -8.43
N TYR A 9 20.41 -10.93 -8.57
CA TYR A 9 20.34 -9.48 -8.49
C TYR A 9 20.38 -8.87 -9.90
N LEU A 10 19.26 -8.46 -10.42
CA LEU A 10 19.19 -7.73 -11.68
C LEU A 10 19.84 -6.35 -11.53
N GLY A 11 20.64 -5.95 -12.52
CA GLY A 11 21.40 -4.69 -12.51
C GLY A 11 22.77 -4.75 -11.84
N PHE A 12 23.03 -5.75 -10.97
CA PHE A 12 24.33 -6.02 -10.38
C PHE A 12 25.05 -7.18 -11.07
N LYS A 13 24.30 -8.11 -11.62
CA LYS A 13 24.80 -9.26 -12.37
C LYS A 13 23.99 -9.42 -13.65
N GLY A 14 24.65 -9.81 -14.71
CA GLY A 14 24.01 -10.22 -15.95
C GLY A 14 23.64 -11.70 -15.94
N LYS A 15 23.01 -12.15 -17.02
CA LYS A 15 22.70 -13.55 -17.25
C LYS A 15 23.96 -14.41 -17.29
N GLN A 16 23.82 -15.68 -16.94
CA GLN A 16 24.83 -16.70 -17.16
C GLN A 16 24.80 -17.21 -18.62
N ALA A 17 25.89 -17.84 -19.05
CA ALA A 17 25.89 -18.48 -20.37
C ALA A 17 24.79 -19.53 -20.47
N ASN A 18 24.06 -19.56 -21.59
CA ASN A 18 22.97 -20.49 -21.88
C ASN A 18 21.70 -20.35 -21.04
N GLU A 19 21.47 -19.23 -20.38
CA GLU A 19 20.15 -18.94 -19.81
C GLU A 19 19.17 -18.50 -20.90
N ASP A 20 17.98 -19.10 -20.88
CA ASP A 20 16.86 -18.74 -21.76
C ASP A 20 16.02 -17.61 -21.20
N TYR A 21 16.03 -17.43 -19.88
CA TYR A 21 15.39 -16.35 -19.13
C TYR A 21 16.12 -16.10 -17.81
N PHE A 22 15.97 -14.89 -17.28
CA PHE A 22 16.59 -14.47 -16.03
C PHE A 22 15.53 -14.37 -14.93
N THR A 23 15.76 -15.00 -13.78
CA THR A 23 14.86 -14.94 -12.64
C THR A 23 15.48 -14.07 -11.56
N THR A 24 14.75 -13.06 -11.10
CA THR A 24 15.23 -12.12 -10.09
C THR A 24 14.22 -11.86 -8.99
N CYS A 25 14.69 -11.74 -7.74
CA CYS A 25 13.91 -11.21 -6.64
C CYS A 25 14.42 -9.84 -6.17
N ARG A 26 15.55 -9.38 -6.69
CA ARG A 26 16.19 -8.11 -6.30
C ARG A 26 16.62 -7.33 -7.51
N VAL A 27 16.39 -6.03 -7.48
CA VAL A 27 16.71 -5.11 -8.57
C VAL A 27 17.44 -3.91 -8.03
N GLY A 28 18.38 -3.38 -8.80
CA GLY A 28 19.09 -2.17 -8.41
C GLY A 28 20.28 -1.89 -9.29
N ARG A 29 21.00 -0.86 -8.93
CA ARG A 29 22.25 -0.44 -9.55
C ARG A 29 23.25 -0.15 -8.45
N GLU A 30 24.50 -0.58 -8.63
CA GLU A 30 25.56 -0.29 -7.68
C GLU A 30 25.70 1.23 -7.45
N GLY A 31 25.70 1.64 -6.19
CA GLY A 31 25.76 3.05 -5.79
C GLY A 31 24.43 3.82 -5.83
N ASP A 32 23.38 3.26 -6.41
CA ASP A 32 22.05 3.89 -6.49
C ASP A 32 21.12 3.36 -5.40
N LYS A 33 21.10 4.04 -4.25
CA LYS A 33 20.25 3.66 -3.11
C LYS A 33 18.76 3.84 -3.40
N GLN A 34 18.40 4.84 -4.18
CA GLN A 34 17.00 5.14 -4.52
C GLN A 34 16.37 4.02 -5.33
N PHE A 35 17.16 3.43 -6.23
CA PHE A 35 16.72 2.36 -7.11
C PHE A 35 16.94 0.95 -6.53
N ASN A 36 17.78 0.82 -5.51
CA ASN A 36 18.05 -0.49 -4.89
C ASN A 36 16.82 -0.96 -4.10
N THR A 37 16.10 -1.90 -4.67
CA THR A 37 14.85 -2.45 -4.13
C THR A 37 14.71 -3.93 -4.50
N HIS A 38 13.53 -4.48 -4.32
CA HIS A 38 13.19 -5.86 -4.65
C HIS A 38 12.19 -5.92 -5.79
N ALA A 39 12.31 -6.91 -6.66
CA ALA A 39 11.23 -7.31 -7.57
C ALA A 39 10.19 -8.16 -6.83
N ARG A 40 10.48 -8.56 -5.60
CA ARG A 40 9.57 -9.16 -4.65
C ARG A 40 9.25 -8.14 -3.58
N ALA A 41 7.99 -7.92 -3.26
CA ALA A 41 7.59 -6.96 -2.24
C ALA A 41 8.32 -5.61 -2.35
N SER A 42 8.33 -5.02 -3.56
CA SER A 42 9.07 -3.78 -3.86
C SER A 42 8.64 -2.60 -2.99
N PHE A 43 7.46 -2.69 -2.39
CA PHE A 43 6.89 -1.75 -1.45
C PHE A 43 7.02 -2.18 0.03
N SER A 44 7.79 -3.25 0.33
CA SER A 44 8.09 -3.62 1.72
C SER A 44 9.44 -3.07 2.16
N PHE A 45 9.62 -2.97 3.47
CA PHE A 45 10.81 -2.35 4.06
C PHE A 45 12.00 -3.32 4.22
N ALA A 46 11.75 -4.61 4.39
CA ALA A 46 12.63 -5.55 5.09
C ALA A 46 14.10 -5.59 4.69
N ASP A 47 14.41 -5.73 3.40
CA ASP A 47 15.79 -5.95 2.94
C ASP A 47 16.46 -4.70 2.37
N ALA A 48 15.69 -3.67 2.06
CA ALA A 48 16.15 -2.46 1.42
C ALA A 48 15.74 -1.21 2.21
N TYR A 49 16.01 -1.21 3.52
CA TYR A 49 15.55 -0.14 4.40
C TYR A 49 16.04 1.26 3.99
N ASP A 50 17.18 1.35 3.33
CA ASP A 50 17.75 2.57 2.76
C ASP A 50 17.58 2.66 1.24
N GLY A 51 16.91 1.68 0.64
CA GLY A 51 16.54 1.60 -0.77
C GLY A 51 15.03 1.58 -0.96
N GLY A 52 14.61 1.20 -2.16
CA GLY A 52 13.20 1.07 -2.54
C GLY A 52 12.52 2.41 -2.82
N TYR A 53 11.55 2.37 -3.71
CA TYR A 53 10.94 3.57 -4.27
C TYR A 53 10.28 4.46 -3.22
N LEU A 54 9.43 3.92 -2.36
CA LEU A 54 8.67 4.72 -1.39
C LEU A 54 9.52 5.28 -0.24
N ASN A 55 10.80 4.93 -0.15
CA ASN A 55 11.72 5.60 0.77
C ASN A 55 12.23 6.94 0.21
N HIS A 56 12.19 7.12 -1.11
CA HIS A 56 12.80 8.25 -1.82
C HIS A 56 11.81 9.04 -2.68
N THR A 57 10.69 8.45 -3.08
CA THR A 57 9.68 9.08 -3.95
C THR A 57 8.28 8.95 -3.38
N TYR A 58 7.39 9.85 -3.80
CA TYR A 58 5.96 9.70 -3.56
C TYR A 58 5.39 8.52 -4.36
N PRO A 59 4.30 7.90 -3.88
CA PRO A 59 3.59 6.88 -4.64
C PRO A 59 3.15 7.41 -5.99
N ASN A 60 3.46 6.65 -7.04
CA ASN A 60 3.08 6.94 -8.41
C ASN A 60 2.93 5.62 -9.18
N SER A 61 2.42 5.67 -10.38
CA SER A 61 2.29 4.52 -11.28
C SER A 61 3.22 4.58 -12.50
N GLU A 62 4.27 5.39 -12.44
CA GLU A 62 5.33 5.44 -13.46
C GLU A 62 6.54 4.57 -13.13
N MET A 63 6.65 4.13 -11.87
CA MET A 63 7.76 3.29 -11.42
C MET A 63 7.82 1.97 -12.17
N ASP A 64 9.03 1.62 -12.63
CA ASP A 64 9.35 0.35 -13.27
C ASP A 64 10.77 -0.13 -12.88
N PHE A 65 11.19 -1.25 -13.43
CA PHE A 65 12.52 -1.81 -13.21
C PHE A 65 13.46 -1.66 -14.41
N SER A 66 13.09 -0.89 -15.43
CA SER A 66 13.81 -0.82 -16.72
C SER A 66 15.26 -0.40 -16.57
N SER A 67 15.59 0.47 -15.61
CA SER A 67 16.96 0.90 -15.36
C SER A 67 17.90 -0.23 -14.87
N ALA A 68 17.35 -1.36 -14.41
CA ALA A 68 18.12 -2.54 -14.04
C ALA A 68 18.35 -3.53 -15.19
N ASN A 69 17.68 -3.38 -16.32
CA ASN A 69 17.74 -4.36 -17.44
C ASN A 69 19.08 -4.34 -18.20
N VAL A 70 19.94 -3.38 -17.93
CA VAL A 70 21.17 -3.07 -18.71
C VAL A 70 22.14 -4.23 -18.91
N LEU A 71 22.10 -5.26 -18.07
CA LEU A 71 22.98 -6.43 -18.15
C LEU A 71 22.23 -7.70 -18.58
N CYS A 72 20.98 -7.59 -19.01
CA CYS A 72 20.14 -8.72 -19.32
C CYS A 72 19.49 -8.56 -20.71
N ASP A 73 19.72 -9.52 -21.59
CA ASP A 73 19.24 -9.56 -22.98
C ASP A 73 18.31 -10.75 -23.23
N VAL A 74 17.75 -11.32 -22.17
CA VAL A 74 16.73 -12.37 -22.19
C VAL A 74 15.52 -11.94 -21.38
N PRO A 75 14.36 -12.57 -21.58
CA PRO A 75 13.16 -12.25 -20.77
C PRO A 75 13.44 -12.37 -19.26
N ILE A 76 12.95 -11.41 -18.49
CA ILE A 76 13.12 -11.35 -17.04
C ILE A 76 11.82 -11.79 -16.36
N ILE A 77 11.95 -12.62 -15.35
CA ILE A 77 10.83 -13.08 -14.51
C ILE A 77 11.07 -12.61 -13.08
N SER A 78 10.13 -11.85 -12.54
CA SER A 78 10.11 -11.53 -11.11
C SER A 78 9.79 -12.78 -10.31
N HIS A 79 10.59 -13.06 -9.28
CA HIS A 79 10.43 -14.20 -8.39
C HIS A 79 10.02 -13.73 -6.99
N GLU A 80 9.10 -14.48 -6.38
CA GLU A 80 8.57 -14.20 -5.04
C GLU A 80 7.84 -12.83 -4.95
N THR A 81 7.17 -12.40 -6.01
CA THR A 81 6.42 -11.14 -6.02
C THR A 81 5.34 -11.13 -4.93
N GLY A 82 5.23 -10.02 -4.18
CA GLY A 82 4.30 -9.88 -3.07
C GLY A 82 4.95 -10.06 -1.70
N GLN A 83 4.41 -10.93 -0.84
CA GLN A 83 4.85 -11.17 0.55
C GLN A 83 4.49 -10.02 1.51
N PHE A 84 3.43 -9.29 1.21
CA PHE A 84 2.90 -8.25 2.08
C PHE A 84 2.06 -8.88 3.20
N GLN A 85 2.51 -8.73 4.44
CA GLN A 85 1.86 -9.35 5.60
C GLN A 85 0.46 -8.78 5.84
N VAL A 86 -0.49 -9.68 6.10
CA VAL A 86 -1.85 -9.40 6.52
C VAL A 86 -2.02 -9.82 7.98
N TYR A 87 -2.84 -9.11 8.73
CA TYR A 87 -3.17 -9.53 10.11
C TYR A 87 -3.96 -10.85 10.08
N PRO A 88 -3.68 -11.83 10.94
CA PRO A 88 -4.27 -13.17 10.84
C PRO A 88 -5.78 -13.19 11.11
N ASN A 89 -6.49 -14.05 10.40
CA ASN A 89 -7.88 -14.38 10.65
C ASN A 89 -7.99 -15.53 11.67
N TYR A 90 -8.32 -15.23 12.91
CA TYR A 90 -8.40 -16.26 13.95
C TYR A 90 -9.55 -17.24 13.81
N GLU A 91 -10.54 -16.99 12.94
CA GLU A 91 -11.59 -17.94 12.59
C GLU A 91 -11.04 -19.16 11.85
N GLU A 92 -9.88 -19.04 11.21
CA GLU A 92 -9.20 -20.16 10.53
C GLU A 92 -8.75 -21.27 11.49
N ILE A 93 -8.58 -20.98 12.78
CA ILE A 93 -8.25 -21.99 13.82
C ILE A 93 -9.20 -23.19 13.73
N LYS A 94 -10.48 -22.94 13.47
CA LYS A 94 -11.53 -23.96 13.38
C LYS A 94 -11.36 -24.93 12.21
N LYS A 95 -10.62 -24.53 11.17
CA LYS A 95 -10.38 -25.32 9.97
C LYS A 95 -9.31 -26.39 10.18
N TYR A 96 -8.46 -26.25 11.20
CA TYR A 96 -7.36 -27.18 11.51
C TYR A 96 -7.87 -28.40 12.27
N THR A 97 -8.60 -29.28 11.61
CA THR A 97 -9.22 -30.48 12.21
C THR A 97 -8.35 -31.73 12.15
N GLY A 98 -7.22 -31.67 11.44
CA GLY A 98 -6.30 -32.79 11.24
C GLY A 98 -5.16 -32.86 12.27
N VAL A 99 -4.01 -33.35 11.82
CA VAL A 99 -2.80 -33.53 12.65
C VAL A 99 -2.07 -32.22 12.89
N LEU A 100 -2.15 -31.26 11.96
CA LEU A 100 -1.57 -29.95 12.11
C LEU A 100 -2.38 -29.13 13.11
N LYS A 101 -1.68 -28.40 13.98
CA LYS A 101 -2.27 -27.50 14.96
C LYS A 101 -1.86 -26.06 14.63
N PRO A 102 -2.77 -25.12 14.61
CA PRO A 102 -2.49 -23.71 14.29
C PRO A 102 -1.88 -22.97 15.49
N ARG A 103 -0.74 -23.42 15.99
CA ARG A 103 -0.12 -22.90 17.21
C ARG A 103 0.24 -21.43 17.13
N ASN A 104 0.66 -20.97 15.96
CA ASN A 104 0.93 -19.57 15.67
C ASN A 104 -0.35 -18.71 15.83
N PHE A 105 -1.48 -19.13 15.23
CA PHE A 105 -2.77 -18.42 15.40
C PHE A 105 -3.22 -18.41 16.87
N GLU A 106 -3.11 -19.55 17.57
CA GLU A 106 -3.47 -19.65 19.00
C GLU A 106 -2.65 -18.67 19.86
N ILE A 107 -1.33 -18.57 19.61
CA ILE A 107 -0.42 -17.68 20.33
C ILE A 107 -0.72 -16.23 20.02
N PHE A 108 -0.89 -15.88 18.75
CA PHE A 108 -1.15 -14.49 18.34
C PHE A 108 -2.53 -14.02 18.76
N LYS A 109 -3.54 -14.89 18.71
CA LYS A 109 -4.87 -14.61 19.25
C LYS A 109 -4.80 -14.27 20.74
N LYS A 110 -4.12 -15.11 21.53
CA LYS A 110 -3.94 -14.87 22.94
C LYS A 110 -3.24 -13.54 23.26
N ARG A 111 -2.21 -13.19 22.49
CA ARG A 111 -1.53 -11.88 22.64
C ARG A 111 -2.46 -10.71 22.35
N LEU A 112 -3.32 -10.81 21.35
CA LEU A 112 -4.29 -9.78 21.03
C LEU A 112 -5.38 -9.69 22.11
N GLU A 113 -5.79 -10.82 22.71
CA GLU A 113 -6.71 -10.86 23.86
C GLU A 113 -6.08 -10.17 25.07
N GLU A 114 -4.80 -10.46 25.38
CA GLU A 114 -4.03 -9.83 26.46
C GLU A 114 -3.84 -8.32 26.24
N ALA A 115 -3.78 -7.86 24.98
CA ALA A 115 -3.71 -6.44 24.60
C ALA A 115 -5.08 -5.74 24.59
N GLY A 116 -6.18 -6.45 24.94
CA GLY A 116 -7.53 -5.87 24.99
C GLY A 116 -8.13 -5.48 23.63
N MET A 117 -7.63 -6.04 22.52
CA MET A 117 -8.03 -5.65 21.17
C MET A 117 -8.63 -6.79 20.34
N ILE A 118 -8.98 -7.92 20.95
CA ILE A 118 -9.51 -9.09 20.22
C ILE A 118 -10.76 -8.75 19.37
N ASN A 119 -11.56 -7.82 19.82
CA ASN A 119 -12.75 -7.36 19.08
C ASN A 119 -12.41 -6.65 17.76
N LEU A 120 -11.16 -6.22 17.55
CA LEU A 120 -10.66 -5.59 16.33
C LEU A 120 -9.97 -6.57 15.37
N ALA A 121 -9.85 -7.86 15.74
CA ALA A 121 -9.10 -8.84 14.94
C ALA A 121 -9.55 -8.90 13.47
N TYR A 122 -10.87 -8.92 13.25
CA TYR A 122 -11.46 -8.92 11.91
C TYR A 122 -11.18 -7.60 11.16
N ASP A 123 -11.33 -6.47 11.83
CA ASP A 123 -11.08 -5.15 11.23
C ASP A 123 -9.59 -4.98 10.87
N PHE A 124 -8.68 -5.46 11.72
CA PHE A 124 -7.25 -5.48 11.44
C PHE A 124 -6.93 -6.36 10.23
N MET A 125 -7.52 -7.56 10.15
CA MET A 125 -7.35 -8.45 9.01
C MET A 125 -7.86 -7.77 7.73
N MET A 126 -9.05 -7.21 7.75
CA MET A 126 -9.64 -6.54 6.57
C MET A 126 -8.84 -5.31 6.16
N ALA A 127 -8.45 -4.44 7.08
CA ALA A 127 -7.74 -3.20 6.75
C ALA A 127 -6.31 -3.48 6.24
N SER A 128 -5.55 -4.34 6.92
CA SER A 128 -4.22 -4.75 6.46
C SER A 128 -4.27 -5.54 5.15
N GLY A 129 -5.31 -6.36 4.97
CA GLY A 129 -5.50 -7.16 3.77
C GLY A 129 -5.90 -6.34 2.55
N LYS A 130 -6.78 -5.35 2.70
CA LYS A 130 -7.10 -4.39 1.62
C LYS A 130 -5.85 -3.61 1.20
N TRP A 131 -5.03 -3.19 2.15
CA TRP A 131 -3.77 -2.55 1.87
C TRP A 131 -2.78 -3.50 1.16
N SER A 132 -2.66 -4.73 1.64
CA SER A 132 -1.85 -5.76 0.99
C SER A 132 -2.28 -5.99 -0.47
N ALA A 133 -3.58 -6.05 -0.76
CA ALA A 133 -4.11 -6.20 -2.12
C ALA A 133 -3.72 -5.02 -3.05
N LEU A 134 -3.74 -3.78 -2.53
CA LEU A 134 -3.26 -2.60 -3.27
C LEU A 134 -1.75 -2.67 -3.56
N LEU A 135 -0.97 -3.17 -2.61
CA LEU A 135 0.48 -3.36 -2.79
C LEU A 135 0.78 -4.48 -3.79
N TYR A 136 0.04 -5.60 -3.76
CA TYR A 136 0.12 -6.65 -4.78
C TYR A 136 -0.18 -6.11 -6.18
N ARG A 137 -1.24 -5.30 -6.30
CA ARG A 137 -1.56 -4.63 -7.55
C ARG A 137 -0.41 -3.76 -8.03
N ALA A 138 0.15 -2.92 -7.17
CA ALA A 138 1.25 -2.03 -7.51
C ALA A 138 2.50 -2.80 -7.96
N ASP A 139 2.85 -3.91 -7.28
CA ASP A 139 3.96 -4.79 -7.65
C ASP A 139 3.71 -5.45 -9.02
N ILE A 140 2.53 -6.00 -9.24
CA ILE A 140 2.17 -6.67 -10.51
C ILE A 140 2.19 -5.66 -11.66
N GLU A 141 1.56 -4.50 -11.49
CA GLU A 141 1.55 -3.46 -12.52
C GLU A 141 2.97 -2.93 -12.80
N MET A 142 3.85 -2.82 -11.79
CA MET A 142 5.24 -2.44 -11.99
C MET A 142 6.01 -3.47 -12.83
N ASN A 143 5.76 -4.77 -12.63
CA ASN A 143 6.30 -5.81 -13.50
C ASN A 143 5.77 -5.67 -14.94
N LEU A 144 4.46 -5.46 -15.11
CA LEU A 144 3.82 -5.40 -16.43
C LEU A 144 4.25 -4.20 -17.27
N ARG A 145 4.58 -3.05 -16.63
CA ARG A 145 5.06 -1.84 -17.34
C ARG A 145 6.58 -1.79 -17.50
N THR A 146 7.30 -2.80 -17.02
CA THR A 146 8.74 -2.88 -17.23
C THR A 146 9.03 -3.55 -18.57
N PRO A 147 9.68 -2.87 -19.54
CA PRO A 147 10.11 -3.47 -20.78
C PRO A 147 11.02 -4.69 -20.55
N GLU A 148 10.98 -5.67 -21.45
CA GLU A 148 11.78 -6.91 -21.40
C GLU A 148 11.41 -7.90 -20.27
N TRP A 149 10.35 -7.61 -19.50
CA TRP A 149 9.85 -8.52 -18.46
C TRP A 149 8.83 -9.50 -19.03
N GLY A 150 9.12 -10.80 -18.88
CA GLY A 150 8.27 -11.88 -19.37
C GLY A 150 7.17 -12.29 -18.37
N GLY A 151 7.18 -11.75 -17.14
CA GLY A 151 6.17 -12.06 -16.15
C GLY A 151 6.67 -12.06 -14.70
N PHE A 152 5.86 -12.63 -13.82
CA PHE A 152 6.12 -12.69 -12.38
C PHE A 152 5.62 -13.99 -11.76
N GLN A 153 6.15 -14.35 -10.61
CA GLN A 153 5.74 -15.49 -9.80
C GLN A 153 5.36 -14.98 -8.41
N LEU A 154 4.11 -15.18 -8.00
CA LEU A 154 3.65 -14.76 -6.67
C LEU A 154 4.23 -15.64 -5.55
N LEU A 155 4.55 -15.03 -4.44
CA LEU A 155 4.75 -15.69 -3.15
C LEU A 155 4.03 -14.88 -2.05
N ASP A 156 2.76 -15.20 -1.73
CA ASP A 156 2.06 -16.32 -2.32
C ASP A 156 0.61 -15.92 -2.63
N LEU A 157 -0.08 -16.69 -3.43
CA LEU A 157 -1.52 -16.55 -3.61
C LEU A 157 -2.27 -16.91 -2.32
N GLN A 158 -1.72 -17.82 -1.52
CA GLN A 158 -2.28 -18.32 -0.27
C GLN A 158 -1.31 -18.12 0.90
N ASP A 159 -1.82 -18.19 2.11
CA ASP A 159 -1.01 -18.18 3.31
C ASP A 159 -0.12 -19.42 3.41
N TYR A 160 1.10 -19.23 3.91
CA TYR A 160 2.02 -20.32 4.18
C TYR A 160 2.23 -20.53 5.69
N PRO A 161 1.43 -21.38 6.34
CA PRO A 161 1.47 -21.56 7.80
C PRO A 161 2.77 -22.21 8.31
N GLY A 162 3.57 -22.80 7.42
CA GLY A 162 4.87 -23.40 7.76
C GLY A 162 5.94 -22.40 8.17
N GLN A 163 5.77 -21.13 7.88
CA GLN A 163 6.69 -20.05 8.26
C GLN A 163 6.15 -19.13 9.36
N GLY A 164 5.25 -19.62 10.18
CA GLY A 164 4.79 -18.94 11.39
C GLY A 164 3.92 -17.72 11.16
N SER A 165 4.43 -16.63 10.62
CA SER A 165 3.71 -15.38 10.36
C SER A 165 3.58 -15.03 8.88
N ALA A 166 3.78 -15.97 7.97
CA ALA A 166 3.64 -15.76 6.52
C ALA A 166 2.16 -15.73 6.09
N TYR A 167 1.38 -14.80 6.64
CA TYR A 167 -0.02 -14.52 6.28
C TYR A 167 -0.06 -13.54 5.10
N VAL A 168 0.55 -13.91 4.00
CA VAL A 168 0.77 -13.03 2.85
C VAL A 168 -0.20 -13.26 1.70
N GLY A 169 -1.01 -14.32 1.78
CA GLY A 169 -1.94 -14.71 0.73
C GLY A 169 -3.19 -13.82 0.65
N ILE A 170 -3.73 -13.71 -0.55
CA ILE A 170 -5.11 -13.26 -0.80
C ILE A 170 -6.11 -14.34 -0.37
N LEU A 171 -5.68 -15.59 -0.47
CA LEU A 171 -6.39 -16.76 0.04
C LEU A 171 -5.76 -17.20 1.37
N ASP A 172 -6.54 -17.91 2.18
CA ASP A 172 -6.04 -18.57 3.37
C ASP A 172 -5.27 -19.86 3.06
N ALA A 173 -4.73 -20.52 4.07
CA ALA A 173 -3.97 -21.77 3.91
C ALA A 173 -4.80 -22.95 3.35
N PHE A 174 -6.11 -22.82 3.27
CA PHE A 174 -7.04 -23.79 2.72
C PHE A 174 -7.54 -23.43 1.32
N MET A 175 -6.94 -22.43 0.66
CA MET A 175 -7.33 -21.89 -0.65
C MET A 175 -8.70 -21.23 -0.66
N GLU A 176 -9.20 -20.81 0.50
CA GLU A 176 -10.45 -20.07 0.61
C GLU A 176 -10.19 -18.56 0.61
N SER A 177 -11.09 -17.79 0.00
CA SER A 177 -10.96 -16.33 -0.06
C SER A 177 -11.04 -15.71 1.33
N LYS A 178 -10.13 -14.81 1.64
CA LYS A 178 -10.18 -13.97 2.83
C LYS A 178 -11.15 -12.78 2.67
N GLY A 179 -11.78 -12.60 1.50
CA GLY A 179 -12.66 -11.46 1.21
C GLY A 179 -11.96 -10.12 1.00
N LEU A 180 -10.64 -10.13 0.78
CA LEU A 180 -9.82 -8.93 0.66
C LEU A 180 -10.01 -8.21 -0.67
N ILE A 181 -10.20 -8.98 -1.74
CA ILE A 181 -10.41 -8.49 -3.11
C ILE A 181 -11.30 -9.48 -3.87
N ALA A 182 -12.16 -8.97 -4.73
CA ALA A 182 -12.98 -9.83 -5.59
C ALA A 182 -12.15 -10.39 -6.76
N PRO A 183 -12.45 -11.60 -7.27
CA PRO A 183 -11.75 -12.16 -8.42
C PRO A 183 -11.80 -11.27 -9.67
N GLU A 184 -12.91 -10.54 -9.85
CA GLU A 184 -13.09 -9.59 -10.94
C GLU A 184 -12.12 -8.41 -10.83
N GLU A 185 -11.96 -7.84 -9.63
CA GLU A 185 -11.00 -6.76 -9.35
C GLU A 185 -9.55 -7.24 -9.53
N TRP A 186 -9.24 -8.47 -9.09
CA TRP A 186 -7.92 -9.06 -9.28
C TRP A 186 -7.54 -9.17 -10.77
N ARG A 187 -8.51 -9.50 -11.63
CA ARG A 187 -8.30 -9.57 -13.08
C ARG A 187 -8.04 -8.21 -13.73
N HIS A 188 -8.34 -7.09 -13.09
CA HIS A 188 -8.03 -5.79 -13.66
C HIS A 188 -6.54 -5.57 -13.88
N PHE A 189 -5.70 -6.15 -13.04
CA PHE A 189 -4.24 -6.02 -13.10
C PHE A 189 -3.50 -7.36 -13.25
N CYS A 190 -4.20 -8.48 -13.22
CA CYS A 190 -3.65 -9.83 -13.35
C CYS A 190 -4.45 -10.62 -14.39
N SER A 191 -4.29 -10.27 -15.66
CA SER A 191 -4.90 -10.91 -16.81
C SER A 191 -3.97 -10.88 -18.01
N GLU A 192 -4.36 -11.53 -19.10
CA GLU A 192 -3.58 -11.62 -20.35
C GLU A 192 -3.34 -10.23 -20.98
N VAL A 193 -4.28 -9.32 -20.83
CA VAL A 193 -4.17 -7.94 -21.31
C VAL A 193 -4.52 -7.00 -20.16
N VAL A 194 -3.61 -6.08 -19.86
CA VAL A 194 -3.79 -5.10 -18.79
C VAL A 194 -3.59 -3.69 -19.32
N PRO A 195 -4.63 -2.85 -19.32
CA PRO A 195 -4.49 -1.42 -19.51
C PRO A 195 -3.84 -0.78 -18.27
N LEU A 196 -2.77 -0.03 -18.46
CA LEU A 196 -2.00 0.61 -17.41
C LEU A 196 -2.12 2.14 -17.54
N PHE A 197 -2.38 2.84 -16.44
CA PHE A 197 -2.31 4.29 -16.37
C PHE A 197 -1.08 4.70 -15.58
N CYS A 198 -0.14 5.34 -16.26
CA CYS A 198 1.13 5.79 -15.70
C CYS A 198 1.01 7.28 -15.37
N THR A 199 1.00 7.62 -14.09
CA THR A 199 0.87 9.01 -13.59
C THR A 199 1.86 9.27 -12.46
N GLU A 200 2.35 10.50 -12.38
CA GLU A 200 3.38 10.93 -11.42
C GLU A 200 2.90 10.95 -9.96
N LYS A 201 1.59 10.98 -9.71
CA LYS A 201 1.00 11.01 -8.36
C LYS A 201 -0.47 10.61 -8.38
N PHE A 202 -1.01 10.29 -7.22
CA PHE A 202 -2.42 9.93 -7.05
C PHE A 202 -3.27 11.05 -6.44
N CYS A 203 -2.65 12.08 -5.86
CA CYS A 203 -3.32 13.23 -5.26
C CYS A 203 -3.04 14.49 -6.09
N TRP A 204 -4.10 15.21 -6.44
CA TRP A 204 -4.06 16.37 -7.31
C TRP A 204 -4.87 17.51 -6.71
N THR A 205 -4.56 18.76 -7.07
CA THR A 205 -5.46 19.88 -6.83
C THR A 205 -6.24 20.21 -8.11
N ASN A 206 -7.42 20.79 -7.95
CA ASN A 206 -8.33 21.05 -9.08
C ASN A 206 -7.84 22.14 -10.05
N ASP A 207 -6.79 22.87 -9.72
CA ASP A 207 -6.08 23.84 -10.56
C ASP A 207 -4.88 23.24 -11.30
N GLU A 208 -4.47 22.01 -10.94
CA GLU A 208 -3.44 21.28 -11.66
C GLU A 208 -3.98 20.61 -12.92
N ALA A 209 -3.07 20.25 -13.80
CA ALA A 209 -3.38 19.42 -14.96
C ALA A 209 -3.11 17.94 -14.58
N LEU A 210 -4.17 17.19 -14.26
CA LEU A 210 -4.07 15.74 -14.12
C LEU A 210 -3.63 15.15 -15.46
N THR A 211 -2.48 14.49 -15.50
CA THR A 211 -1.92 13.88 -16.70
C THR A 211 -1.41 12.48 -16.42
N GLY A 212 -1.38 11.66 -17.43
CA GLY A 212 -0.74 10.35 -17.41
C GLY A 212 -0.72 9.70 -18.79
N GLU A 213 0.18 8.74 -18.95
CA GLU A 213 0.25 7.94 -20.17
C GLU A 213 -0.56 6.65 -19.98
N VAL A 214 -1.12 6.13 -21.07
CA VAL A 214 -1.75 4.82 -21.10
C VAL A 214 -0.84 3.87 -21.84
N GLU A 215 -0.53 2.77 -21.19
CA GLU A 215 0.18 1.64 -21.78
C GLU A 215 -0.72 0.39 -21.78
N ILE A 216 -0.48 -0.51 -22.71
CA ILE A 216 -1.15 -1.81 -22.76
C ILE A 216 -0.08 -2.89 -22.70
N ALA A 217 -0.13 -3.74 -21.67
CA ALA A 217 0.63 -4.97 -21.62
C ALA A 217 -0.21 -6.09 -22.25
N ASN A 218 0.22 -6.61 -23.40
CA ASN A 218 -0.53 -7.63 -24.15
C ASN A 218 0.21 -8.96 -24.16
N TYR A 219 -0.15 -9.85 -23.26
CA TYR A 219 0.34 -11.24 -23.20
C TYR A 219 -0.65 -12.25 -23.80
N SER A 220 -1.73 -11.77 -24.46
CA SER A 220 -2.71 -12.63 -25.11
C SER A 220 -2.17 -13.26 -26.41
N GLU A 221 -2.92 -14.18 -26.99
CA GLU A 221 -2.53 -14.89 -28.21
C GLU A 221 -2.74 -14.08 -29.50
N SER A 222 -3.17 -12.79 -29.40
CA SER A 222 -3.53 -12.01 -30.58
C SER A 222 -3.20 -10.52 -30.45
N ASP A 223 -3.06 -9.88 -31.60
CA ASP A 223 -2.95 -8.44 -31.70
C ASP A 223 -4.28 -7.72 -31.34
N LEU A 224 -4.17 -6.54 -30.76
CA LEU A 224 -5.31 -5.69 -30.43
C LEU A 224 -5.55 -4.59 -31.49
N ASN A 225 -5.21 -4.88 -32.74
CA ASN A 225 -5.38 -3.95 -33.85
C ASN A 225 -6.87 -3.66 -34.12
N SER A 226 -7.18 -2.42 -34.49
CA SER A 226 -8.56 -1.96 -34.75
C SER A 226 -9.51 -1.99 -33.54
N LYS A 227 -8.99 -2.12 -32.34
CA LYS A 227 -9.72 -1.93 -31.08
C LYS A 227 -9.62 -0.46 -30.64
N GLN A 228 -10.45 -0.08 -29.70
CA GLN A 228 -10.38 1.19 -28.98
C GLN A 228 -10.31 0.95 -27.50
N LEU A 229 -9.61 1.84 -26.80
CA LEU A 229 -9.65 1.92 -25.35
C LEU A 229 -10.56 3.11 -25.01
N SER A 230 -11.64 2.82 -24.34
CA SER A 230 -12.51 3.82 -23.70
C SER A 230 -12.02 4.14 -22.31
N TRP A 231 -11.99 5.42 -21.93
CA TRP A 231 -11.70 5.83 -20.58
C TRP A 231 -12.78 6.76 -20.03
N THR A 232 -13.01 6.69 -18.73
CA THR A 232 -14.01 7.50 -18.02
C THR A 232 -13.50 7.88 -16.65
N LEU A 233 -13.57 9.18 -16.32
CA LEU A 233 -13.34 9.69 -14.96
C LEU A 233 -14.68 9.92 -14.30
N THR A 234 -14.90 9.30 -13.13
CA THR A 234 -16.14 9.45 -12.36
C THR A 234 -15.85 9.93 -10.93
N ASP A 235 -16.80 10.66 -10.35
CA ASP A 235 -16.79 11.03 -8.93
C ASP A 235 -17.26 9.86 -8.02
N SER A 236 -17.28 10.08 -6.71
CA SER A 236 -17.73 9.10 -5.70
C SER A 236 -19.20 8.70 -5.86
N LYS A 237 -20.02 9.49 -6.59
CA LYS A 237 -21.43 9.22 -6.90
C LYS A 237 -21.62 8.58 -8.27
N GLN A 238 -20.54 8.17 -8.93
CA GLN A 238 -20.53 7.59 -10.28
C GLN A 238 -20.99 8.58 -11.35
N GLN A 239 -20.92 9.91 -11.11
CA GLN A 239 -21.17 10.90 -12.14
C GLN A 239 -19.94 11.07 -13.01
N VAL A 240 -20.13 11.09 -14.33
CA VAL A 240 -19.03 11.25 -15.28
C VAL A 240 -18.54 12.69 -15.26
N LEU A 241 -17.28 12.87 -14.90
CA LEU A 241 -16.59 14.16 -14.94
C LEU A 241 -15.98 14.40 -16.32
N ASP A 242 -15.38 13.35 -16.89
CA ASP A 242 -14.75 13.39 -18.22
C ASP A 242 -14.65 11.99 -18.82
N LYS A 243 -14.49 11.89 -20.14
CA LYS A 243 -14.33 10.63 -20.87
C LYS A 243 -13.70 10.82 -22.24
N GLY A 244 -13.17 9.76 -22.81
CA GLY A 244 -12.64 9.77 -24.16
C GLY A 244 -12.28 8.39 -24.66
N VAL A 245 -11.65 8.35 -25.82
CA VAL A 245 -11.23 7.10 -26.48
C VAL A 245 -9.83 7.26 -27.05
N LEU A 246 -9.07 6.16 -27.07
CA LEU A 246 -7.77 6.04 -27.72
C LEU A 246 -7.81 4.87 -28.72
N PRO A 247 -7.31 5.02 -29.95
CA PRO A 247 -7.19 3.91 -30.89
C PRO A 247 -6.06 2.98 -30.43
N LEU A 248 -6.26 1.66 -30.61
CA LEU A 248 -5.26 0.67 -30.26
C LEU A 248 -4.59 0.07 -31.52
N GLN A 249 -3.27 -0.05 -31.42
CA GLN A 249 -2.43 -0.82 -32.33
C GLN A 249 -1.35 -1.48 -31.47
N VAL A 250 -1.68 -2.62 -30.89
CA VAL A 250 -0.82 -3.32 -29.93
C VAL A 250 -0.64 -4.76 -30.39
N LYS A 251 0.58 -5.17 -30.57
CA LYS A 251 0.91 -6.54 -31.00
C LYS A 251 0.88 -7.53 -29.82
N GLN A 252 0.74 -8.78 -30.15
CA GLN A 252 0.99 -9.85 -29.21
C GLN A 252 2.41 -9.74 -28.60
N GLY A 253 2.53 -9.92 -27.28
CA GLY A 253 3.79 -9.87 -26.54
C GLY A 253 4.38 -8.45 -26.37
N GLU A 254 3.61 -7.41 -26.66
CA GLU A 254 4.06 -6.04 -26.62
C GLU A 254 3.59 -5.30 -25.36
N LEU A 255 4.48 -4.47 -24.78
CA LEU A 255 4.12 -3.37 -23.90
C LEU A 255 4.10 -2.10 -24.75
N ALA A 256 2.93 -1.58 -25.08
CA ALA A 256 2.75 -0.46 -26.01
C ALA A 256 2.21 0.79 -25.33
N LYS A 257 2.85 1.95 -25.57
CA LYS A 257 2.27 3.26 -25.27
C LYS A 257 1.20 3.60 -26.31
N VAL A 258 -0.03 3.83 -25.86
CA VAL A 258 -1.18 4.07 -26.75
C VAL A 258 -1.67 5.51 -26.74
N GLY A 259 -1.30 6.29 -25.76
CA GLY A 259 -1.60 7.72 -25.72
C GLY A 259 -1.52 8.32 -24.33
N ALA A 260 -1.66 9.65 -24.27
CA ALA A 260 -1.70 10.40 -23.02
C ALA A 260 -3.14 10.84 -22.70
N LEU A 261 -3.49 10.83 -21.42
CA LEU A 261 -4.75 11.37 -20.92
C LEU A 261 -4.50 12.70 -20.20
N LYS A 262 -5.50 13.57 -20.31
CA LYS A 262 -5.57 14.82 -19.54
C LYS A 262 -7.01 15.05 -19.09
N PRO A 263 -7.51 14.22 -18.15
CA PRO A 263 -8.89 14.34 -17.69
C PRO A 263 -9.16 15.69 -17.03
N ALA A 264 -10.34 16.25 -17.27
CA ALA A 264 -10.76 17.53 -16.71
C ALA A 264 -11.19 17.37 -15.24
N ILE A 265 -10.46 18.00 -14.32
CA ILE A 265 -10.73 17.96 -12.87
C ILE A 265 -11.12 19.33 -12.28
N ALA A 266 -11.07 20.39 -13.07
CA ALA A 266 -11.34 21.76 -12.62
C ALA A 266 -12.76 22.00 -12.07
N SER A 267 -13.70 21.09 -12.31
CA SER A 267 -15.08 21.15 -11.76
C SER A 267 -15.19 20.66 -10.32
N VAL A 268 -14.21 19.94 -9.79
CA VAL A 268 -14.21 19.41 -8.43
C VAL A 268 -14.02 20.56 -7.44
N ARG A 269 -15.00 20.78 -6.53
CA ARG A 269 -15.02 21.90 -5.60
C ARG A 269 -14.82 21.53 -4.14
N LYS A 270 -14.81 20.23 -3.85
CA LYS A 270 -14.54 19.66 -2.52
C LYS A 270 -13.55 18.53 -2.68
N ALA A 271 -12.89 18.16 -1.60
CA ALA A 271 -12.06 16.97 -1.58
C ALA A 271 -12.90 15.75 -2.04
N GLU A 272 -12.44 15.06 -3.06
CA GLU A 272 -13.20 14.01 -3.74
C GLU A 272 -12.27 12.87 -4.14
N LYS A 273 -12.69 11.63 -3.89
CA LYS A 273 -12.11 10.46 -4.53
C LYS A 273 -12.77 10.26 -5.88
N VAL A 274 -11.98 10.24 -6.93
CA VAL A 274 -12.43 9.97 -8.29
C VAL A 274 -11.86 8.65 -8.80
N THR A 275 -12.55 8.00 -9.73
CA THR A 275 -12.10 6.76 -10.36
C THR A 275 -11.89 6.99 -11.85
N LEU A 276 -10.67 6.71 -12.31
CA LEU A 276 -10.34 6.65 -13.74
C LEU A 276 -10.45 5.18 -14.18
N ALA A 277 -11.45 4.86 -14.97
CA ALA A 277 -11.64 3.53 -15.54
C ALA A 277 -11.11 3.50 -16.99
N LEU A 278 -10.40 2.43 -17.33
CA LEU A 278 -9.90 2.10 -18.66
C LEU A 278 -10.55 0.79 -19.12
N SER A 279 -11.04 0.71 -20.34
CA SER A 279 -11.71 -0.48 -20.88
C SER A 279 -11.39 -0.67 -22.35
N ILE A 280 -11.01 -1.87 -22.77
CA ILE A 280 -10.81 -2.19 -24.20
C ILE A 280 -12.12 -2.69 -24.77
N ASP A 281 -12.69 -1.93 -25.72
CA ASP A 281 -14.02 -2.14 -26.25
C ASP A 281 -14.19 -3.55 -26.86
N GLY A 282 -15.29 -4.21 -26.48
CA GLY A 282 -15.62 -5.56 -26.95
C GLY A 282 -14.74 -6.66 -26.39
N THR A 283 -14.08 -6.43 -25.23
CA THR A 283 -13.27 -7.41 -24.50
C THR A 283 -13.60 -7.36 -23.00
N PRO A 284 -13.18 -8.34 -22.20
CA PRO A 284 -13.29 -8.27 -20.74
C PRO A 284 -12.17 -7.45 -20.09
N TYR A 285 -11.18 -6.97 -20.85
CA TYR A 285 -9.98 -6.32 -20.33
C TYR A 285 -10.27 -4.88 -19.93
N ARG A 286 -10.07 -4.60 -18.67
CA ARG A 286 -10.27 -3.29 -18.07
C ARG A 286 -9.36 -3.11 -16.87
N ASN A 287 -9.15 -1.85 -16.48
CA ASN A 287 -8.47 -1.49 -15.24
C ASN A 287 -9.06 -0.18 -14.70
N ASP A 288 -8.85 0.13 -13.44
CA ASP A 288 -9.33 1.37 -12.84
C ASP A 288 -8.32 1.91 -11.82
N TYR A 289 -8.30 3.22 -11.64
CA TYR A 289 -7.38 3.90 -10.73
C TYR A 289 -8.12 4.87 -9.82
N SER A 290 -7.92 4.75 -8.52
CA SER A 290 -8.39 5.72 -7.55
C SER A 290 -7.44 6.91 -7.50
N LEU A 291 -7.98 8.11 -7.67
CA LEU A 291 -7.27 9.38 -7.55
C LEU A 291 -8.01 10.26 -6.55
N TRP A 292 -7.30 11.19 -5.93
CA TRP A 292 -7.89 12.14 -4.99
C TRP A 292 -7.68 13.55 -5.50
N ILE A 293 -8.78 14.30 -5.61
CA ILE A 293 -8.76 15.69 -6.09
C ILE A 293 -9.14 16.57 -4.92
N TYR A 294 -8.28 17.53 -4.63
CA TYR A 294 -8.51 18.53 -3.59
C TYR A 294 -8.73 19.91 -4.23
N PRO A 295 -9.55 20.78 -3.62
CA PRO A 295 -9.60 22.18 -4.02
C PRO A 295 -8.23 22.82 -3.85
N ALA A 296 -7.80 23.62 -4.80
CA ALA A 296 -6.64 24.47 -4.62
C ALA A 296 -6.88 25.41 -3.44
N ALA A 297 -5.92 25.48 -2.53
CA ALA A 297 -6.01 26.38 -1.40
C ALA A 297 -5.65 27.82 -1.84
N ASP A 298 -6.63 28.70 -1.85
CA ASP A 298 -6.39 30.13 -2.14
C ASP A 298 -5.52 30.83 -1.07
N LYS A 299 -5.48 30.29 0.15
CA LYS A 299 -4.69 30.77 1.31
C LYS A 299 -4.48 29.64 2.30
N GLU A 300 -3.41 29.72 3.10
CA GLU A 300 -3.30 28.93 4.32
C GLU A 300 -4.54 29.16 5.20
N VAL A 301 -5.26 28.07 5.47
CA VAL A 301 -6.40 28.13 6.40
C VAL A 301 -5.83 28.24 7.80
N ALA A 302 -5.91 29.42 8.38
CA ALA A 302 -5.57 29.60 9.78
C ALA A 302 -6.50 28.74 10.66
N PRO A 303 -5.98 28.11 11.73
CA PRO A 303 -6.84 27.45 12.71
C PRO A 303 -7.92 28.40 13.22
N SER A 304 -9.11 27.87 13.52
CA SER A 304 -10.17 28.65 14.15
C SER A 304 -9.65 29.26 15.45
N GLU A 305 -9.98 30.52 15.74
CA GLU A 305 -9.52 31.25 16.93
C GLU A 305 -9.87 30.54 18.26
N ASP A 306 -10.84 29.63 18.24
CA ASP A 306 -11.24 28.84 19.40
C ASP A 306 -10.45 27.52 19.55
N ILE A 307 -9.51 27.23 18.66
CA ILE A 307 -8.65 26.04 18.71
C ILE A 307 -7.20 26.47 18.98
N CYS A 308 -6.66 26.05 20.09
CA CYS A 308 -5.25 26.20 20.37
C CYS A 308 -4.44 25.08 19.71
N VAL A 309 -3.53 25.43 18.81
CA VAL A 309 -2.60 24.49 18.17
C VAL A 309 -1.25 24.58 18.87
N THR A 310 -0.72 23.46 19.39
CA THR A 310 0.50 23.47 20.21
C THR A 310 1.29 22.15 20.08
N ASP A 311 2.60 22.22 20.32
CA ASP A 311 3.48 21.07 20.59
C ASP A 311 3.77 20.91 22.11
N ASP A 312 3.37 21.88 22.92
CA ASP A 312 3.54 21.91 24.39
C ASP A 312 2.16 21.80 25.07
N LEU A 313 1.72 20.58 25.35
CA LEU A 313 0.44 20.34 26.01
C LEU A 313 0.42 20.86 27.46
N ASP A 314 1.55 20.78 28.18
CA ASP A 314 1.62 21.14 29.59
C ASP A 314 1.32 22.63 29.81
N ALA A 315 1.80 23.48 28.92
CA ALA A 315 1.52 24.93 28.96
C ALA A 315 0.03 25.25 28.77
N HIS A 316 -0.77 24.33 28.18
CA HIS A 316 -2.16 24.57 27.85
C HIS A 316 -3.15 23.69 28.66
N LEU A 317 -2.67 22.90 29.64
CA LEU A 317 -3.50 22.04 30.47
C LEU A 317 -4.63 22.79 31.21
N LYS A 318 -4.35 23.96 31.74
CA LYS A 318 -5.37 24.76 32.40
C LYS A 318 -6.47 25.22 31.44
N TYR A 319 -6.09 25.77 30.29
CA TYR A 319 -7.02 26.17 29.24
C TYR A 319 -7.90 25.00 28.80
N LEU A 320 -7.30 23.83 28.57
CA LEU A 320 -7.99 22.60 28.17
C LEU A 320 -8.97 22.13 29.26
N THR A 321 -8.54 22.07 30.53
CA THR A 321 -9.42 21.62 31.65
C THR A 321 -10.60 22.57 31.92
N GLU A 322 -10.46 23.86 31.64
CA GLU A 322 -11.49 24.87 31.77
C GLU A 322 -12.49 24.89 30.59
N GLY A 323 -12.31 24.08 29.56
CA GLY A 323 -13.25 23.95 28.44
C GLY A 323 -12.67 24.32 27.08
N GLY A 324 -11.37 24.60 26.99
CA GLY A 324 -10.69 24.90 25.74
C GLY A 324 -10.61 23.72 24.78
N LYS A 325 -10.37 24.04 23.53
CA LYS A 325 -10.10 23.05 22.47
C LYS A 325 -8.62 23.11 22.10
N VAL A 326 -7.93 21.99 22.17
CA VAL A 326 -6.51 21.90 21.88
C VAL A 326 -6.27 20.86 20.77
N LEU A 327 -5.54 21.26 19.75
CA LEU A 327 -4.93 20.37 18.77
C LEU A 327 -3.44 20.26 19.12
N TRP A 328 -3.05 19.07 19.59
CA TRP A 328 -1.69 18.82 20.04
C TRP A 328 -0.89 18.02 19.02
N PHE A 329 0.23 18.56 18.59
CA PHE A 329 1.23 17.86 17.77
C PHE A 329 2.44 17.48 18.64
N PRO A 330 2.46 16.27 19.25
CA PRO A 330 3.55 15.89 20.16
C PRO A 330 4.89 15.86 19.42
N SER A 331 5.91 16.48 20.02
CA SER A 331 7.26 16.42 19.49
C SER A 331 7.80 14.99 19.56
N LYS A 332 8.25 14.45 18.42
CA LYS A 332 8.86 13.13 18.31
C LYS A 332 9.98 12.91 19.32
N ASP A 333 10.86 13.91 19.50
CA ASP A 333 12.04 13.77 20.34
C ASP A 333 11.68 13.70 21.84
N LYS A 334 10.63 14.42 22.25
CA LYS A 334 10.12 14.39 23.64
C LYS A 334 9.39 13.08 23.96
N HIS A 335 8.80 12.39 22.95
CA HIS A 335 7.94 11.23 23.14
C HIS A 335 8.48 9.95 22.47
N LYS A 336 9.76 9.90 22.18
CA LYS A 336 10.41 8.79 21.46
C LYS A 336 10.09 7.42 22.05
N ASP A 337 10.11 7.29 23.39
CA ASP A 337 9.86 6.02 24.09
C ASP A 337 8.36 5.66 24.19
N GLN A 338 7.48 6.55 23.75
CA GLN A 338 6.02 6.39 23.78
C GLN A 338 5.44 6.25 22.37
N THR A 339 6.29 6.12 21.37
CA THR A 339 5.87 6.06 19.96
C THR A 339 6.53 4.90 19.25
N VAL A 340 5.92 4.48 18.16
CA VAL A 340 6.51 3.58 17.17
C VAL A 340 6.82 4.39 15.91
N GLY A 341 7.91 4.10 15.21
CA GLY A 341 8.24 4.79 13.97
C GLY A 341 7.12 4.65 12.93
N GLY A 342 6.86 5.71 12.18
CA GLY A 342 5.93 5.66 11.06
C GLY A 342 6.56 4.99 9.85
N LEU A 343 5.87 4.02 9.26
CA LEU A 343 6.23 3.39 8.00
C LEU A 343 4.97 3.22 7.16
N PHE A 344 5.02 3.76 5.93
CA PHE A 344 3.88 3.65 5.02
C PHE A 344 3.74 2.24 4.44
N GLN A 345 4.85 1.59 4.09
CA GLN A 345 4.84 0.23 3.58
C GLN A 345 4.44 -0.74 4.69
N THR A 346 3.73 -1.80 4.33
CA THR A 346 3.49 -2.91 5.26
C THR A 346 4.79 -3.65 5.54
N ASP A 347 4.87 -4.28 6.71
CA ASP A 347 6.03 -5.09 7.06
C ASP A 347 6.10 -6.37 6.22
N TYR A 348 7.32 -6.90 6.12
CA TYR A 348 7.58 -8.12 5.36
C TYR A 348 7.18 -9.35 6.19
N TRP A 349 6.90 -10.44 5.55
CA TRP A 349 6.24 -11.65 6.06
C TRP A 349 6.73 -12.19 7.43
N ASN A 350 7.87 -11.77 7.95
CA ASN A 350 8.39 -12.24 9.25
C ASN A 350 9.16 -11.14 9.98
N TYR A 351 8.44 -10.27 10.67
CA TYR A 351 9.01 -9.16 11.44
C TYR A 351 10.14 -9.61 12.37
N ARG A 352 9.94 -10.67 13.14
CA ARG A 352 10.91 -11.14 14.15
C ARG A 352 12.24 -11.55 13.51
N MET A 353 12.19 -12.28 12.40
CA MET A 353 13.40 -12.70 11.68
C MET A 353 14.14 -11.49 11.10
N PHE A 354 13.44 -10.61 10.42
CA PHE A 354 14.05 -9.43 9.78
C PHE A 354 14.58 -8.43 10.81
N ARG A 355 13.87 -8.24 11.93
CA ARG A 355 14.37 -7.50 13.07
C ARG A 355 15.70 -8.05 13.57
N THR A 356 15.79 -9.35 13.81
CA THR A 356 17.03 -10.00 14.25
C THR A 356 18.16 -9.84 13.22
N ILE A 357 17.86 -9.94 11.93
CA ILE A 357 18.85 -9.70 10.87
C ILE A 357 19.32 -8.25 10.90
N CYS A 358 18.44 -7.28 11.02
CA CYS A 358 18.81 -5.85 11.08
C CYS A 358 19.65 -5.55 12.33
N GLU A 359 19.25 -6.06 13.51
CA GLU A 359 19.99 -5.90 14.76
C GLU A 359 21.41 -6.49 14.66
N ASN A 360 21.56 -7.70 14.08
CA ASN A 360 22.87 -8.35 13.90
C ASN A 360 23.78 -7.63 12.89
N LEU A 361 23.20 -6.87 11.96
CA LEU A 361 23.93 -6.11 10.93
C LEU A 361 24.07 -4.62 11.28
N ASP A 362 23.69 -4.21 12.47
CA ASP A 362 23.66 -2.81 12.92
C ASP A 362 22.90 -1.89 11.94
N ARG A 363 21.73 -2.35 11.50
CA ARG A 363 20.84 -1.65 10.59
C ARG A 363 19.57 -1.18 11.30
N PRO A 364 18.94 -0.08 10.87
CA PRO A 364 17.64 0.30 11.36
C PRO A 364 16.61 -0.82 11.23
N VAL A 365 15.85 -1.05 12.31
CA VAL A 365 14.78 -2.03 12.35
C VAL A 365 13.49 -1.41 11.80
N SER A 366 12.75 -2.17 10.98
CA SER A 366 11.41 -1.77 10.56
C SER A 366 10.51 -1.48 11.76
N PRO A 367 9.66 -0.47 11.73
CA PRO A 367 8.61 -0.26 12.72
C PRO A 367 7.68 -1.47 12.91
N GLY A 368 7.54 -2.31 11.89
CA GLY A 368 6.76 -3.54 11.95
C GLY A 368 5.25 -3.30 11.99
N THR A 369 4.75 -2.34 11.22
CA THR A 369 3.32 -2.00 11.16
C THR A 369 2.68 -2.58 9.91
N LEU A 370 1.35 -2.76 9.91
CA LEU A 370 0.59 -3.43 8.86
C LEU A 370 -0.46 -2.50 8.21
N GLY A 371 -0.19 -1.20 8.20
CA GLY A 371 -1.11 -0.19 7.70
C GLY A 371 -2.00 0.40 8.81
N ILE A 372 -3.09 1.04 8.42
CA ILE A 372 -4.00 1.74 9.33
C ILE A 372 -5.42 1.19 9.25
N LEU A 373 -6.12 1.31 10.37
CA LEU A 373 -7.57 1.20 10.49
C LEU A 373 -8.10 2.59 10.82
N THR A 374 -9.03 3.12 10.01
CA THR A 374 -9.64 4.44 10.19
C THR A 374 -11.13 4.33 10.42
N ASP A 375 -11.70 5.36 11.07
CA ASP A 375 -13.15 5.63 11.03
C ASP A 375 -13.42 6.72 9.98
N PRO A 376 -13.72 6.37 8.72
CA PRO A 376 -13.94 7.35 7.65
C PRO A 376 -15.19 8.21 7.85
N GLY A 377 -16.09 7.81 8.77
CA GLY A 377 -17.27 8.57 9.14
C GLY A 377 -17.03 9.64 10.21
N HIS A 378 -15.84 9.68 10.79
CA HIS A 378 -15.53 10.64 11.84
C HIS A 378 -15.44 12.08 11.30
N PRO A 379 -16.03 13.09 11.99
CA PRO A 379 -16.03 14.48 11.52
C PRO A 379 -14.64 15.06 11.23
N ALA A 380 -13.58 14.62 11.91
CA ALA A 380 -12.22 15.06 11.66
C ALA A 380 -11.71 14.65 10.27
N LEU A 381 -12.33 13.69 9.59
CA LEU A 381 -11.98 13.21 8.25
C LEU A 381 -13.01 13.65 7.19
N ALA A 382 -13.95 14.56 7.51
CA ALA A 382 -15.02 14.95 6.60
C ALA A 382 -14.54 15.51 5.25
N ASP A 383 -13.40 16.22 5.25
CA ASP A 383 -12.77 16.79 4.05
C ASP A 383 -11.55 15.99 3.60
N PHE A 384 -11.42 14.75 4.07
CA PHE A 384 -10.37 13.81 3.70
C PHE A 384 -11.01 12.47 3.27
N PRO A 385 -11.46 12.36 2.00
CA PRO A 385 -12.22 11.19 1.52
C PRO A 385 -11.34 9.94 1.54
N THR A 386 -11.53 9.11 2.55
CA THR A 386 -10.72 7.91 2.80
C THR A 386 -11.59 6.67 3.01
N GLU A 387 -11.02 5.51 2.77
CA GLU A 387 -11.54 4.21 3.17
C GLU A 387 -11.16 3.90 4.62
N PHE A 388 -11.68 2.80 5.16
CA PHE A 388 -11.32 2.32 6.52
C PHE A 388 -9.89 1.77 6.62
N HIS A 389 -9.14 1.72 5.53
CA HIS A 389 -7.80 1.16 5.42
C HIS A 389 -6.83 2.14 4.73
N THR A 390 -5.53 1.81 4.72
CA THR A 390 -4.49 2.56 4.01
C THR A 390 -4.78 2.65 2.52
N ASN A 391 -4.58 3.84 1.96
CA ASN A 391 -4.53 4.11 0.53
C ASN A 391 -3.39 5.10 0.22
N TRP A 392 -3.18 5.44 -1.05
CA TRP A 392 -2.02 6.24 -1.48
C TRP A 392 -1.99 7.67 -0.92
N GLN A 393 -3.14 8.29 -0.63
CA GLN A 393 -3.18 9.66 -0.09
C GLN A 393 -2.59 9.76 1.33
N TRP A 394 -2.55 8.65 2.09
CA TRP A 394 -1.99 8.62 3.44
C TRP A 394 -0.46 8.70 3.48
N PHE A 395 0.22 8.55 2.35
CA PHE A 395 1.69 8.47 2.30
C PHE A 395 2.39 9.63 3.01
N PRO A 396 2.12 10.91 2.70
CA PRO A 396 2.83 12.04 3.33
C PRO A 396 2.57 12.13 4.84
N ILE A 397 1.39 11.68 5.28
CA ILE A 397 1.00 11.71 6.70
C ILE A 397 1.73 10.60 7.46
N ILE A 398 1.58 9.35 7.04
CA ILE A 398 2.16 8.19 7.75
C ILE A 398 3.69 8.23 7.70
N LYS A 399 4.28 8.60 6.55
CA LYS A 399 5.74 8.64 6.38
C LYS A 399 6.43 9.59 7.37
N GLN A 400 5.75 10.62 7.81
CA GLN A 400 6.28 11.64 8.72
C GLN A 400 5.77 11.52 10.15
N SER A 401 4.85 10.58 10.41
CA SER A 401 4.19 10.45 11.71
C SER A 401 4.79 9.34 12.56
N TYR A 402 4.54 9.44 13.87
CA TYR A 402 4.96 8.46 14.88
C TYR A 402 3.74 8.16 15.76
N PRO A 403 2.97 7.09 15.49
CA PRO A 403 1.81 6.77 16.30
C PRO A 403 2.19 6.53 17.77
N MET A 404 1.38 7.04 18.67
CA MET A 404 1.58 6.92 20.11
C MET A 404 1.05 5.59 20.64
N ILE A 405 1.77 5.01 21.62
CA ILE A 405 1.38 3.79 22.32
C ILE A 405 0.31 4.11 23.36
N LEU A 406 -0.88 3.59 23.17
CA LEU A 406 -2.08 3.83 23.98
C LEU A 406 -2.50 2.61 24.81
N ASP A 407 -1.62 1.69 25.13
CA ASP A 407 -1.88 0.40 25.80
C ASP A 407 -2.51 0.56 27.19
N ARG A 408 -2.34 1.71 27.83
CA ARG A 408 -2.90 1.98 29.18
C ARG A 408 -4.34 2.46 29.17
N LEU A 409 -4.91 2.69 27.97
CA LEU A 409 -6.31 3.10 27.83
C LEU A 409 -7.24 1.89 27.91
N SER A 410 -8.53 2.18 28.14
CA SER A 410 -9.58 1.17 28.15
C SER A 410 -9.56 0.33 26.86
N ASP A 411 -9.91 -0.95 26.98
CA ASP A 411 -10.05 -1.88 25.85
C ASP A 411 -11.07 -1.37 24.81
N ASP A 412 -12.08 -0.63 25.24
CA ASP A 412 -13.12 -0.06 24.37
C ASP A 412 -12.70 1.24 23.67
N TYR A 413 -11.55 1.83 24.07
CA TYR A 413 -11.09 3.05 23.44
C TYR A 413 -10.62 2.78 22.00
N ARG A 414 -11.12 3.61 21.06
CA ARG A 414 -10.78 3.52 19.63
C ARG A 414 -10.22 4.84 19.15
N PRO A 415 -8.97 4.88 18.65
CA PRO A 415 -8.46 6.02 17.90
C PRO A 415 -9.29 6.27 16.63
N ILE A 416 -9.36 7.51 16.17
CA ILE A 416 -9.96 7.88 14.87
C ILE A 416 -9.16 7.23 13.73
N VAL A 417 -7.82 7.25 13.88
CA VAL A 417 -6.89 6.52 13.00
C VAL A 417 -5.96 5.71 13.88
N GLN A 418 -6.07 4.41 13.78
CA GLN A 418 -5.24 3.44 14.49
C GLN A 418 -4.25 2.80 13.52
N VAL A 419 -2.96 2.81 13.86
CA VAL A 419 -1.96 2.00 13.14
C VAL A 419 -2.07 0.55 13.62
N ILE A 420 -2.12 -0.39 12.68
CA ILE A 420 -2.15 -1.82 12.98
C ILE A 420 -0.73 -2.27 13.25
N ASP A 421 -0.49 -2.71 14.47
CA ASP A 421 0.81 -3.22 14.88
C ASP A 421 1.00 -4.69 14.45
N ASN A 422 2.25 -5.16 14.44
CA ASN A 422 2.52 -6.56 14.13
C ASN A 422 2.01 -7.51 15.23
N VAL A 423 1.81 -8.77 14.87
CA VAL A 423 1.27 -9.82 15.73
C VAL A 423 2.17 -10.22 16.92
N GLU A 424 3.44 -9.81 16.88
CA GLU A 424 4.39 -10.09 17.95
C GLU A 424 4.27 -9.11 19.11
N ARG A 425 3.91 -7.86 18.82
CA ARG A 425 3.91 -6.73 19.76
C ARG A 425 2.50 -6.29 20.17
N ASN A 426 1.60 -6.11 19.20
CA ASN A 426 0.19 -5.75 19.41
C ASN A 426 -0.04 -4.50 20.28
N HIS A 427 0.73 -3.44 20.09
CA HIS A 427 0.41 -2.15 20.73
C HIS A 427 -0.87 -1.55 20.18
N LYS A 428 -1.64 -0.88 21.01
CA LYS A 428 -2.69 0.05 20.59
C LYS A 428 -2.03 1.35 20.15
N LEU A 429 -1.92 1.55 18.83
CA LEU A 429 -1.18 2.68 18.24
C LEU A 429 -2.13 3.75 17.70
N GLY A 430 -2.18 4.91 18.34
CA GLY A 430 -2.97 6.05 17.88
C GLY A 430 -2.18 6.98 16.97
N LEU A 431 -2.69 7.24 15.75
CA LEU A 431 -2.15 8.23 14.83
C LEU A 431 -2.96 9.54 14.88
N LEU A 432 -4.27 9.42 14.93
CA LEU A 432 -5.21 10.52 15.18
C LEU A 432 -6.20 10.05 16.25
N PHE A 433 -6.32 10.77 17.35
CA PHE A 433 -7.18 10.37 18.46
C PHE A 433 -7.59 11.55 19.33
N GLU A 434 -8.68 11.41 20.07
CA GLU A 434 -9.24 12.48 20.86
C GLU A 434 -9.55 12.07 22.30
N PHE A 435 -9.52 13.06 23.19
CA PHE A 435 -9.92 12.93 24.59
C PHE A 435 -10.81 14.08 25.04
N LYS A 436 -11.68 13.78 25.99
CA LYS A 436 -12.27 14.79 26.86
C LYS A 436 -11.37 14.95 28.09
N VAL A 437 -10.83 16.17 28.32
CA VAL A 437 -9.96 16.49 29.46
C VAL A 437 -10.61 17.60 30.27
N GLY A 438 -11.13 17.27 31.46
CA GLY A 438 -11.99 18.18 32.21
C GLY A 438 -13.24 18.56 31.42
N ASN A 439 -13.43 19.84 31.13
CA ASN A 439 -14.51 20.34 30.29
C ASN A 439 -14.08 20.54 28.82
N GLY A 440 -12.81 20.42 28.51
CA GLY A 440 -12.26 20.68 27.18
C GLY A 440 -12.12 19.45 26.30
N LYS A 441 -11.68 19.69 25.06
CA LYS A 441 -11.45 18.67 24.04
C LYS A 441 -9.99 18.73 23.55
N LEU A 442 -9.35 17.58 23.57
CA LEU A 442 -7.99 17.38 23.05
C LEU A 442 -8.07 16.49 21.81
N LEU A 443 -7.52 16.95 20.68
CA LEU A 443 -7.23 16.16 19.50
C LEU A 443 -5.71 16.05 19.36
N VAL A 444 -5.21 14.85 19.06
CA VAL A 444 -3.78 14.54 18.93
C VAL A 444 -3.53 13.93 17.58
#